data_2bc0fa8490eacc3205d94b36edf20604
#
_entry.id   2bc0fa8490eacc3205d94b36edf20604
#
_cell.length_a   1.000
_cell.length_b   1.000
_cell.length_c   1.000
_cell.angle_alpha   90.00
_cell.angle_beta   90.00
_cell.angle_gamma   90.00
#
_symmetry.space_group_name_H-M   'P 1'
#
loop_
_entity.id
_entity.type
_entity.pdbx_description
1 polymer ?
#
loop_
_entity_poly.entity_id
_entity_poly.type
_entity_poly.pdbx_seq_one_letter_code
_entity_poly.pdbx_strand_id
1 'polypeptide(L)'
;MGNILDYLDWRGDLTFEQTPFNQVDNLILACFSYLDLDEIADVKNGNTLSVEELFEIFSGKEKDGEVKVESAFLQNTPILLEKMASSERFRKCRAGGYVNEILFRKAQQFSAVTVELPDGTAYISFRGTDDTIVGWKEDFNLSNGIVPSHRKALEYLDSTRRAFQGRKSGYVHGNAV
;
A
#
# COMPACT_ATOMS: atom_id res chain seq x y z
N MET A 1 -19.99 9.14 -13.75
CA MET A 1 -19.08 7.99 -13.94
C MET A 1 -18.56 7.63 -12.55
N GLY A 2 -18.82 6.40 -12.06
CA GLY A 2 -18.39 6.00 -10.70
C GLY A 2 -16.87 5.85 -10.62
N ASN A 3 -16.30 6.14 -9.45
CA ASN A 3 -14.88 5.97 -9.15
C ASN A 3 -14.68 5.05 -7.93
N ILE A 4 -13.44 4.83 -7.48
CA ILE A 4 -13.15 3.95 -6.34
C ILE A 4 -13.73 4.46 -5.02
N LEU A 5 -13.91 5.76 -4.86
CA LEU A 5 -14.53 6.36 -3.67
C LEU A 5 -16.04 6.09 -3.65
N ASP A 6 -16.70 6.21 -4.81
CA ASP A 6 -18.11 5.84 -4.96
C ASP A 6 -18.32 4.34 -4.69
N TYR A 7 -17.38 3.48 -5.09
CA TYR A 7 -17.44 2.05 -4.78
C TYR A 7 -17.42 1.79 -3.27
N LEU A 8 -16.56 2.49 -2.52
CA LEU A 8 -16.50 2.38 -1.07
C LEU A 8 -17.83 2.84 -0.41
N ASP A 9 -18.45 3.90 -0.95
CA ASP A 9 -19.76 4.37 -0.46
C ASP A 9 -20.89 3.36 -0.72
N TRP A 10 -20.85 2.64 -1.86
CA TRP A 10 -21.93 1.74 -2.26
C TRP A 10 -21.74 0.29 -1.81
N ARG A 11 -20.50 -0.16 -1.64
CA ARG A 11 -20.14 -1.56 -1.41
C ARG A 11 -19.20 -1.77 -0.22
N GLY A 12 -18.84 -0.69 0.46
CA GLY A 12 -17.97 -0.74 1.65
C GLY A 12 -18.64 -1.42 2.86
N ASP A 13 -19.94 -1.64 2.84
CA ASP A 13 -20.71 -2.39 3.82
C ASP A 13 -20.54 -3.91 3.71
N LEU A 14 -20.07 -4.42 2.56
CA LEU A 14 -19.93 -5.84 2.28
C LEU A 14 -18.53 -6.34 2.65
N THR A 15 -18.48 -7.27 3.60
CA THR A 15 -17.21 -7.93 3.96
C THR A 15 -16.66 -8.82 2.85
N PHE A 16 -15.38 -9.23 2.95
CA PHE A 16 -14.76 -10.18 2.02
C PHE A 16 -15.37 -11.58 2.09
N GLU A 17 -16.04 -11.95 3.20
CA GLU A 17 -16.81 -13.18 3.32
C GLU A 17 -18.11 -13.14 2.52
N GLN A 18 -18.78 -11.99 2.50
CA GLN A 18 -20.04 -11.78 1.78
C GLN A 18 -19.82 -11.62 0.26
N THR A 19 -18.73 -10.94 -0.11
CA THR A 19 -18.35 -10.72 -1.50
C THR A 19 -16.84 -10.90 -1.65
N PRO A 20 -16.37 -11.88 -2.41
CA PRO A 20 -14.95 -12.14 -2.60
C PRO A 20 -14.17 -10.92 -3.10
N PHE A 21 -12.87 -10.92 -2.85
CA PHE A 21 -11.93 -9.93 -3.37
C PHE A 21 -12.05 -9.79 -4.90
N ASN A 22 -12.09 -8.56 -5.38
CA ASN A 22 -12.31 -8.25 -6.80
C ASN A 22 -11.34 -7.20 -7.34
N GLN A 23 -11.45 -6.86 -8.63
CA GLN A 23 -10.55 -5.93 -9.30
C GLN A 23 -10.60 -4.51 -8.75
N VAL A 24 -11.76 -4.06 -8.21
CA VAL A 24 -11.87 -2.73 -7.62
C VAL A 24 -11.16 -2.70 -6.27
N ASP A 25 -11.27 -3.76 -5.49
CA ASP A 25 -10.50 -3.90 -4.24
C ASP A 25 -8.98 -3.89 -4.53
N ASN A 26 -8.56 -4.59 -5.60
CA ASN A 26 -7.17 -4.56 -6.05
C ASN A 26 -6.71 -3.11 -6.35
N LEU A 27 -7.51 -2.34 -7.07
CA LEU A 27 -7.20 -0.94 -7.39
C LEU A 27 -7.15 -0.07 -6.13
N ILE A 28 -8.08 -0.27 -5.18
CA ILE A 28 -8.10 0.45 -3.91
C ILE A 28 -6.81 0.19 -3.12
N LEU A 29 -6.40 -1.08 -2.99
CA LEU A 29 -5.17 -1.44 -2.27
C LEU A 29 -3.90 -0.99 -3.01
N ALA A 30 -3.94 -0.96 -4.34
CA ALA A 30 -2.87 -0.37 -5.14
C ALA A 30 -2.74 1.14 -4.87
N CYS A 31 -3.84 1.88 -4.88
CA CYS A 31 -3.86 3.31 -4.51
C CYS A 31 -3.44 3.56 -3.06
N PHE A 32 -3.79 2.65 -2.14
CA PHE A 32 -3.38 2.72 -0.74
C PHE A 32 -1.84 2.73 -0.58
N SER A 33 -1.08 2.06 -1.46
CA SER A 33 0.38 2.05 -1.40
C SER A 33 1.04 3.41 -1.61
N TYR A 34 0.30 4.39 -2.11
CA TYR A 34 0.77 5.76 -2.29
C TYR A 34 0.60 6.64 -1.05
N LEU A 35 -0.02 6.14 0.03
CA LEU A 35 0.01 6.82 1.32
C LEU A 35 1.46 6.95 1.81
N ASP A 36 1.80 8.15 2.25
CA ASP A 36 3.05 8.38 2.95
C ASP A 36 2.92 7.91 4.41
N LEU A 37 3.53 6.78 4.71
CA LEU A 37 3.55 6.18 6.04
C LEU A 37 4.94 6.32 6.69
N ASP A 38 5.81 7.19 6.15
CA ASP A 38 7.19 7.34 6.63
C ASP A 38 7.28 7.75 8.11
N GLU A 39 6.35 8.56 8.57
CA GLU A 39 6.27 9.03 9.94
C GLU A 39 5.56 8.04 10.90
N ILE A 40 5.04 6.91 10.39
CA ILE A 40 4.35 5.91 11.20
C ILE A 40 5.33 4.77 11.52
N ALA A 41 6.04 4.92 12.65
CA ALA A 41 7.10 4.00 13.07
C ALA A 41 6.64 2.55 13.21
N ASP A 42 5.42 2.30 13.67
CA ASP A 42 4.89 0.95 13.87
C ASP A 42 4.88 0.14 12.57
N VAL A 43 4.39 0.71 11.48
CA VAL A 43 4.30 0.04 10.18
C VAL A 43 5.68 -0.25 9.58
N LYS A 44 6.67 0.58 9.89
CA LYS A 44 8.08 0.39 9.49
C LYS A 44 8.78 -0.68 10.30
N ASN A 45 8.50 -0.75 11.60
CA ASN A 45 9.23 -1.61 12.55
C ASN A 45 8.70 -3.05 12.62
N GLY A 46 7.91 -3.47 11.63
CA GLY A 46 7.39 -4.83 11.53
C GLY A 46 6.10 -5.08 12.32
N ASN A 47 5.54 -4.06 12.96
CA ASN A 47 4.19 -4.11 13.50
C ASN A 47 3.17 -3.93 12.37
N THR A 48 1.94 -4.34 12.62
CA THR A 48 0.82 -4.11 11.70
C THR A 48 -0.25 -3.28 12.39
N LEU A 49 -0.81 -2.32 11.67
CA LEU A 49 -1.93 -1.51 12.11
C LEU A 49 -3.14 -1.80 11.24
N SER A 50 -4.34 -1.84 11.81
CA SER A 50 -5.56 -1.85 11.01
C SER A 50 -5.69 -0.55 10.23
N VAL A 51 -6.47 -0.57 9.15
CA VAL A 51 -6.76 0.63 8.36
C VAL A 51 -7.45 1.70 9.24
N GLU A 52 -8.29 1.27 10.18
CA GLU A 52 -8.93 2.15 11.17
C GLU A 52 -7.90 2.82 12.08
N GLU A 53 -6.98 2.05 12.69
CA GLU A 53 -5.89 2.59 13.53
C GLU A 53 -4.97 3.53 12.74
N LEU A 54 -4.65 3.20 11.48
CA LEU A 54 -3.86 4.06 10.60
C LEU A 54 -4.54 5.40 10.34
N PHE A 55 -5.85 5.39 10.09
CA PHE A 55 -6.61 6.62 9.87
C PHE A 55 -6.62 7.51 11.11
N GLU A 56 -6.78 6.96 12.30
CA GLU A 56 -6.73 7.72 13.56
C GLU A 56 -5.38 8.43 13.74
N ILE A 57 -4.26 7.71 13.50
CA ILE A 57 -2.91 8.29 13.60
C ILE A 57 -2.70 9.36 12.53
N PHE A 58 -3.10 9.07 11.29
CA PHE A 58 -2.93 9.96 10.15
C PHE A 58 -3.72 11.26 10.32
N SER A 59 -4.98 11.16 10.72
CA SER A 59 -5.85 12.33 10.98
C SER A 59 -5.36 13.20 12.14
N GLY A 60 -4.70 12.61 13.14
CA GLY A 60 -4.05 13.35 14.21
C GLY A 60 -2.90 14.22 13.66
N LYS A 61 -2.05 13.64 12.83
CA LYS A 61 -0.89 14.32 12.23
C LYS A 61 -1.26 15.42 11.22
N GLU A 62 -2.31 15.21 10.43
CA GLU A 62 -2.83 16.25 9.52
C GLU A 62 -3.25 17.52 10.27
N LYS A 63 -3.89 17.37 11.43
CA LYS A 63 -4.29 18.52 12.27
C LYS A 63 -3.10 19.32 12.79
N ASP A 64 -1.96 18.63 12.99
CA ASP A 64 -0.72 19.26 13.43
C ASP A 64 0.10 19.85 12.28
N GLY A 65 -0.37 19.72 11.02
CA GLY A 65 0.26 20.28 9.83
C GLY A 65 1.52 19.54 9.36
N GLU A 66 1.73 18.32 9.82
CA GLU A 66 2.94 17.53 9.54
C GLU A 66 2.87 16.76 8.21
N VAL A 67 1.66 16.56 7.64
CA VAL A 67 1.48 15.79 6.41
C VAL A 67 1.36 16.71 5.20
N LYS A 68 2.33 16.66 4.29
CA LYS A 68 2.29 17.34 2.99
C LYS A 68 1.98 16.34 1.89
N VAL A 69 0.90 16.54 1.17
CA VAL A 69 0.57 15.76 -0.03
C VAL A 69 1.14 16.47 -1.24
N GLU A 70 2.27 16.01 -1.76
CA GLU A 70 3.07 16.72 -2.78
C GLU A 70 2.61 16.52 -4.22
N SER A 71 1.77 15.50 -4.53
CA SER A 71 1.36 15.21 -5.91
C SER A 71 -0.14 15.31 -6.12
N ALA A 72 -0.55 15.80 -7.29
CA ALA A 72 -1.96 15.91 -7.68
C ALA A 72 -2.68 14.54 -7.69
N PHE A 73 -1.98 13.46 -8.00
CA PHE A 73 -2.49 12.09 -7.96
C PHE A 73 -2.76 11.63 -6.52
N LEU A 74 -1.95 12.10 -5.57
CA LEU A 74 -1.99 11.73 -4.15
C LEU A 74 -2.98 12.57 -3.32
N GLN A 75 -3.52 13.66 -3.87
CA GLN A 75 -4.45 14.56 -3.13
C GLN A 75 -5.70 13.85 -2.64
N ASN A 76 -6.11 12.77 -3.28
CA ASN A 76 -7.28 11.96 -2.87
C ASN A 76 -6.93 10.80 -1.93
N THR A 77 -5.65 10.58 -1.61
CA THR A 77 -5.23 9.44 -0.80
C THR A 77 -5.69 9.54 0.67
N PRO A 78 -5.70 10.72 1.31
CA PRO A 78 -6.29 10.87 2.64
C PRO A 78 -7.79 10.55 2.66
N ILE A 79 -8.54 10.99 1.65
CA ILE A 79 -9.97 10.70 1.48
C ILE A 79 -10.20 9.19 1.27
N LEU A 80 -9.31 8.55 0.51
CA LEU A 80 -9.36 7.10 0.32
C LEU A 80 -9.17 6.36 1.65
N LEU A 81 -8.17 6.76 2.44
CA LEU A 81 -7.92 6.16 3.76
C LEU A 81 -9.11 6.34 4.70
N GLU A 82 -9.72 7.53 4.76
CA GLU A 82 -10.92 7.81 5.53
C GLU A 82 -12.08 6.87 5.15
N LYS A 83 -12.35 6.74 3.85
CA LYS A 83 -13.42 5.87 3.36
C LYS A 83 -13.12 4.38 3.61
N MET A 84 -11.88 3.95 3.46
CA MET A 84 -11.47 2.59 3.79
C MET A 84 -11.65 2.32 5.30
N ALA A 85 -11.24 3.24 6.17
CA ALA A 85 -11.36 3.14 7.61
C ALA A 85 -12.83 3.10 8.08
N SER A 86 -13.70 3.79 7.35
CA SER A 86 -15.16 3.83 7.64
C SER A 86 -15.92 2.62 7.07
N SER A 87 -15.28 1.81 6.21
CA SER A 87 -15.92 0.67 5.55
C SER A 87 -15.79 -0.62 6.35
N GLU A 88 -16.85 -1.44 6.42
CA GLU A 88 -16.78 -2.79 6.99
C GLU A 88 -15.82 -3.69 6.20
N ARG A 89 -15.63 -3.38 4.90
CA ARG A 89 -14.79 -4.14 3.99
C ARG A 89 -13.31 -4.02 4.32
N PHE A 90 -12.81 -2.81 4.57
CA PHE A 90 -11.38 -2.55 4.70
C PHE A 90 -10.90 -2.17 6.09
N ARG A 91 -11.76 -1.67 6.99
CA ARG A 91 -11.33 -1.13 8.30
C ARG A 91 -10.48 -2.10 9.13
N LYS A 92 -10.75 -3.42 9.00
CA LYS A 92 -10.05 -4.48 9.71
C LYS A 92 -8.84 -5.05 8.94
N CYS A 93 -8.61 -4.64 7.68
CA CYS A 93 -7.39 -4.99 6.98
C CYS A 93 -6.21 -4.41 7.74
N ARG A 94 -5.09 -5.13 7.79
CA ARG A 94 -3.92 -4.71 8.57
C ARG A 94 -2.75 -4.40 7.64
N ALA A 95 -2.25 -3.19 7.69
CA ALA A 95 -1.07 -2.76 6.92
C ALA A 95 0.21 -2.91 7.75
N GLY A 96 1.28 -3.36 7.10
CA GLY A 96 2.59 -3.51 7.72
C GLY A 96 3.69 -3.75 6.69
N GLY A 97 4.91 -3.89 7.15
CA GLY A 97 6.06 -4.11 6.27
C GLY A 97 6.33 -2.95 5.31
N TYR A 98 5.91 -1.73 5.67
CA TYR A 98 6.10 -0.57 4.79
C TYR A 98 7.58 -0.26 4.59
N VAL A 99 7.96 -0.13 3.33
CA VAL A 99 9.29 0.29 2.90
C VAL A 99 9.13 1.43 1.90
N ASN A 100 9.91 2.50 2.10
CA ASN A 100 10.00 3.62 1.16
C ASN A 100 11.46 4.07 1.09
N GLU A 101 12.17 3.65 0.05
CA GLU A 101 13.59 3.93 -0.13
C GLU A 101 13.86 4.63 -1.44
N ILE A 102 14.34 5.86 -1.35
CA ILE A 102 14.79 6.65 -2.49
C ILE A 102 16.29 6.90 -2.35
N LEU A 103 17.09 6.26 -3.19
CA LEU A 103 18.56 6.36 -3.17
C LEU A 103 19.06 7.10 -4.42
N PHE A 104 19.07 8.44 -4.37
CA PHE A 104 19.46 9.31 -5.48
C PHE A 104 20.83 8.93 -6.10
N ARG A 105 21.82 8.59 -5.27
CA ARG A 105 23.17 8.23 -5.75
C ARG A 105 23.22 6.93 -6.55
N LYS A 106 22.27 6.03 -6.32
CA LYS A 106 22.18 4.71 -6.97
C LYS A 106 21.11 4.66 -8.06
N ALA A 107 20.41 5.78 -8.31
CA ALA A 107 19.22 5.82 -9.17
C ALA A 107 18.27 4.66 -8.86
N GLN A 108 17.94 4.48 -7.58
CA GLN A 108 17.10 3.40 -7.07
C GLN A 108 15.94 3.98 -6.30
N GLN A 109 14.74 3.55 -6.66
CA GLN A 109 13.51 3.82 -5.93
C GLN A 109 12.81 2.50 -5.66
N PHE A 110 12.42 2.26 -4.41
CA PHE A 110 11.67 1.08 -4.02
C PHE A 110 10.69 1.44 -2.91
N SER A 111 9.42 1.19 -3.14
CA SER A 111 8.40 1.33 -2.11
C SER A 111 7.43 0.16 -2.17
N ALA A 112 7.07 -0.37 -1.01
CA ALA A 112 6.15 -1.48 -0.88
C ALA A 112 5.41 -1.43 0.46
N VAL A 113 4.21 -1.99 0.47
CA VAL A 113 3.43 -2.24 1.68
C VAL A 113 2.72 -3.58 1.56
N THR A 114 2.60 -4.29 2.67
CA THR A 114 1.79 -5.51 2.77
C THR A 114 0.50 -5.20 3.52
N VAL A 115 -0.63 -5.61 2.96
CA VAL A 115 -1.94 -5.53 3.60
C VAL A 115 -2.47 -6.94 3.82
N GLU A 116 -2.67 -7.31 5.08
CA GLU A 116 -3.32 -8.57 5.47
C GLU A 116 -4.83 -8.37 5.47
N LEU A 117 -5.53 -9.18 4.68
CA LEU A 117 -6.99 -9.21 4.65
C LEU A 117 -7.54 -10.02 5.84
N PRO A 118 -8.81 -9.83 6.22
CA PRO A 118 -9.41 -10.53 7.37
C PRO A 118 -9.38 -12.06 7.28
N ASP A 119 -9.28 -12.64 6.08
CA ASP A 119 -9.14 -14.07 5.85
C ASP A 119 -7.69 -14.61 6.01
N GLY A 120 -6.74 -13.72 6.31
CA GLY A 120 -5.32 -14.03 6.41
C GLY A 120 -4.56 -14.00 5.08
N THR A 121 -5.21 -13.60 3.99
CA THR A 121 -4.54 -13.37 2.70
C THR A 121 -3.62 -12.16 2.79
N ALA A 122 -2.38 -12.29 2.34
CA ALA A 122 -1.47 -11.16 2.20
C ALA A 122 -1.58 -10.56 0.80
N TYR A 123 -1.89 -9.27 0.74
CA TYR A 123 -1.80 -8.45 -0.47
C TYR A 123 -0.54 -7.61 -0.41
N ILE A 124 0.34 -7.74 -1.41
CA ILE A 124 1.56 -6.95 -1.52
C ILE A 124 1.38 -5.93 -2.63
N SER A 125 1.53 -4.66 -2.29
CA SER A 125 1.53 -3.57 -3.26
C SER A 125 2.93 -2.97 -3.38
N PHE A 126 3.42 -2.93 -4.61
CA PHE A 126 4.62 -2.18 -4.97
C PHE A 126 4.18 -0.85 -5.57
N ARG A 127 4.67 0.25 -5.03
CA ARG A 127 4.42 1.57 -5.61
C ARG A 127 5.27 1.72 -6.86
N GLY A 128 4.63 2.13 -7.96
CA GLY A 128 5.29 2.43 -9.22
C GLY A 128 6.16 3.69 -9.15
N THR A 129 6.75 4.03 -10.26
CA THR A 129 7.59 5.22 -10.44
C THR A 129 6.80 6.47 -10.11
N ASP A 130 7.37 7.33 -9.27
CA ASP A 130 6.86 8.69 -9.09
C ASP A 130 7.50 9.65 -10.12
N ASP A 131 7.05 10.91 -10.13
CA ASP A 131 7.55 11.96 -11.03
C ASP A 131 8.97 12.43 -10.68
N THR A 132 9.77 11.64 -9.96
CA THR A 132 11.14 11.99 -9.59
C THR A 132 12.15 11.65 -10.70
N ILE A 133 13.25 12.40 -10.75
CA ILE A 133 14.38 12.12 -11.66
C ILE A 133 14.96 10.72 -11.41
N VAL A 134 14.87 10.20 -10.20
CA VAL A 134 15.35 8.87 -9.82
C VAL A 134 14.50 7.79 -10.46
N GLY A 135 13.17 7.90 -10.36
CA GLY A 135 12.24 6.99 -11.01
C GLY A 135 12.44 6.94 -12.52
N TRP A 136 12.53 8.08 -13.17
CA TRP A 136 12.79 8.16 -14.63
C TRP A 136 14.10 7.51 -15.05
N LYS A 137 15.19 7.66 -14.25
CA LYS A 137 16.46 6.97 -14.53
C LYS A 137 16.34 5.47 -14.37
N GLU A 138 15.59 5.01 -13.39
CA GLU A 138 15.39 3.57 -13.16
C GLU A 138 14.57 2.96 -14.29
N ASP A 139 13.50 3.62 -14.73
CA ASP A 139 12.68 3.20 -15.88
C ASP A 139 13.51 3.12 -17.17
N PHE A 140 14.41 4.08 -17.40
CA PHE A 140 15.32 4.02 -18.54
C PHE A 140 16.29 2.84 -18.44
N ASN A 141 16.76 2.50 -17.24
CA ASN A 141 17.66 1.37 -17.00
C ASN A 141 16.96 0.01 -17.12
N LEU A 142 15.63 -0.06 -16.93
CA LEU A 142 14.84 -1.29 -17.13
C LEU A 142 15.03 -1.90 -18.52
N SER A 143 15.23 -1.09 -19.53
CA SER A 143 15.50 -1.56 -20.90
C SER A 143 16.84 -2.29 -21.04
N ASN A 144 17.75 -2.17 -20.07
CA ASN A 144 19.10 -2.74 -20.10
C ASN A 144 19.30 -3.95 -19.17
N GLY A 145 18.26 -4.41 -18.43
CA GLY A 145 18.36 -5.61 -17.59
C GLY A 145 17.70 -5.48 -16.22
N ILE A 146 18.09 -6.36 -15.27
CA ILE A 146 17.55 -6.38 -13.91
C ILE A 146 18.10 -5.18 -13.13
N VAL A 147 17.21 -4.26 -12.76
CA VAL A 147 17.56 -3.10 -11.93
C VAL A 147 17.52 -3.45 -10.42
N PRO A 148 18.17 -2.64 -9.56
CA PRO A 148 18.23 -2.89 -8.12
C PRO A 148 16.87 -3.03 -7.44
N SER A 149 15.85 -2.28 -7.89
CA SER A 149 14.47 -2.36 -7.37
C SER A 149 13.85 -3.74 -7.57
N HIS A 150 14.09 -4.40 -8.71
CA HIS A 150 13.61 -5.76 -8.94
C HIS A 150 14.16 -6.76 -7.91
N ARG A 151 15.44 -6.64 -7.56
CA ARG A 151 16.05 -7.50 -6.55
C ARG A 151 15.41 -7.28 -5.19
N LYS A 152 15.20 -6.01 -4.82
CA LYS A 152 14.50 -5.67 -3.57
C LYS A 152 13.07 -6.16 -3.56
N ALA A 153 12.36 -6.07 -4.68
CA ALA A 153 11.01 -6.61 -4.79
C ALA A 153 10.98 -8.13 -4.53
N LEU A 154 11.94 -8.88 -5.10
CA LEU A 154 12.05 -10.32 -4.84
C LEU A 154 12.41 -10.63 -3.37
N GLU A 155 13.33 -9.89 -2.76
CA GLU A 155 13.69 -10.02 -1.35
C GLU A 155 12.49 -9.72 -0.44
N TYR A 156 11.72 -8.68 -0.77
CA TYR A 156 10.49 -8.32 -0.06
C TYR A 156 9.43 -9.41 -0.17
N LEU A 157 9.18 -9.93 -1.38
CA LEU A 157 8.25 -11.04 -1.62
C LEU A 157 8.64 -12.29 -0.82
N ASP A 158 9.93 -12.66 -0.84
CA ASP A 158 10.42 -13.83 -0.10
C ASP A 158 10.31 -13.67 1.41
N SER A 159 10.56 -12.47 1.94
CA SER A 159 10.43 -12.18 3.37
C SER A 159 8.96 -12.23 3.81
N THR A 160 8.08 -11.60 3.05
CA THR A 160 6.63 -11.62 3.30
C THR A 160 6.08 -13.03 3.22
N ARG A 161 6.43 -13.79 2.18
CA ARG A 161 6.02 -15.18 2.04
C ARG A 161 6.43 -16.02 3.26
N ARG A 162 7.67 -15.87 3.76
CA ARG A 162 8.12 -16.59 4.97
C ARG A 162 7.33 -16.19 6.22
N ALA A 163 7.01 -14.91 6.38
CA ALA A 163 6.22 -14.42 7.51
C ALA A 163 4.77 -14.97 7.51
N PHE A 164 4.22 -15.27 6.33
CA PHE A 164 2.88 -15.81 6.18
C PHE A 164 2.86 -17.35 6.01
N GLN A 165 4.02 -18.01 5.84
CA GLN A 165 4.12 -19.47 5.82
C GLN A 165 3.71 -20.06 7.17
N GLY A 166 2.66 -20.90 7.16
CA GLY A 166 2.11 -21.51 8.38
C GLY A 166 0.82 -20.88 8.90
N ARG A 167 0.37 -19.78 8.33
CA ARG A 167 -0.99 -19.25 8.58
C ARG A 167 -1.99 -19.97 7.67
N LYS A 168 -3.19 -20.28 8.18
CA LYS A 168 -4.18 -21.18 7.53
C LYS A 168 -4.70 -20.75 6.14
N SER A 169 -4.33 -19.61 5.62
CA SER A 169 -4.79 -19.08 4.32
C SER A 169 -3.72 -18.23 3.67
N GLY A 170 -2.60 -18.83 3.30
CA GLY A 170 -1.45 -18.11 2.77
C GLY A 170 -1.49 -17.87 1.26
N TYR A 171 -2.49 -17.18 0.71
CA TYR A 171 -2.39 -16.65 -0.65
C TYR A 171 -1.71 -15.28 -0.61
N VAL A 172 -0.68 -15.10 -1.44
CA VAL A 172 -0.01 -13.83 -1.65
C VAL A 172 -0.43 -13.31 -3.02
N HIS A 173 -1.18 -12.21 -3.03
CA HIS A 173 -1.44 -11.45 -4.24
C HIS A 173 -0.45 -10.30 -4.32
N GLY A 174 0.16 -10.10 -5.47
CA GLY A 174 1.07 -8.97 -5.72
C GLY A 174 0.54 -8.10 -6.86
N ASN A 175 0.65 -6.80 -6.71
CA ASN A 175 0.43 -5.86 -7.79
C ASN A 175 1.58 -4.86 -7.85
N ALA A 176 2.02 -4.54 -9.07
CA ALA A 176 2.89 -3.41 -9.36
C ALA A 176 2.08 -2.38 -10.15
N VAL A 177 2.03 -1.15 -9.67
CA VAL A 177 1.32 -0.02 -10.30
C VAL A 177 2.33 0.93 -10.88
#